data_8d0a84120ac53109253e2fcee9fa240d
#
_entry.id   8d0a84120ac53109253e2fcee9fa240d
#
_cell.length_a   1.000
_cell.length_b   1.000
_cell.length_c   1.000
_cell.angle_alpha   90.00
_cell.angle_beta   90.00
_cell.angle_gamma   90.00
#
_symmetry.space_group_name_H-M   'P 1'
#
loop_
_entity.id
_entity.type
_entity.pdbx_description
1 polymer ?
#
loop_
_entity_poly.entity_id
_entity_poly.type
_entity_poly.pdbx_seq_one_letter_code
_entity_poly.pdbx_strand_id
1 'polypeptide(L)'
;MAACSVAASAMAQNAYVKTVLVANDPKYHPQLIDKKMVDAWGIAIRPPGAGGHFWISNAATGTSVEYIGDVNGTPLHQDGLKTVNLQTPKWTDRGIAYVTGQTYNSASDLPGQPIEFPISGPAMDCTANPPTRIAKGFSGSAKFIFFTEDGVLNAWSANTKVAMDQAALVIDYSKTSEHKPHPVNSVFTGGALTNNAFDSDAFKKSGGNHVFAADFRTNVIEVFDNQWKDVTSSYHFQVPATVGDLHVYNVLDLGGHLFVAYAKFDVNGDEGQEEVDEPGLGHIVEYNEDGMLVRDFKDQGKLNAPWGMVIAPSTFGAFASDLLVANFGDNNIVAFDPKNGEYIDSLHDSDGKPLPVEGVWALTFGNGVSLGDAKALYYSAGPNKQFDGVFGRINVASASSEPQK
;
A
#
# COMPACT_ATOMS: atom_id res chain seq x y z
N MET A 1 -21.31 18.69 51.47
CA MET A 1 -20.67 19.17 50.23
C MET A 1 -19.92 17.99 49.65
N ALA A 2 -20.44 17.38 48.56
CA ALA A 2 -19.78 16.28 47.86
C ALA A 2 -18.86 16.90 46.79
N ALA A 3 -17.57 16.69 46.93
CA ALA A 3 -16.60 17.09 45.91
C ALA A 3 -16.70 16.13 44.73
N CYS A 4 -17.20 16.60 43.59
CA CYS A 4 -17.05 15.92 42.29
C CYS A 4 -15.56 16.01 41.87
N SER A 5 -14.85 14.91 42.02
CA SER A 5 -13.56 14.76 41.38
C SER A 5 -13.76 14.53 39.88
N VAL A 6 -13.54 15.53 39.07
CA VAL A 6 -13.40 15.38 37.62
C VAL A 6 -12.06 14.66 37.40
N ALA A 7 -12.12 13.37 37.06
CA ALA A 7 -10.95 12.66 36.57
C ALA A 7 -10.59 13.26 35.21
N ALA A 8 -9.50 14.03 35.16
CA ALA A 8 -8.89 14.43 33.90
C ALA A 8 -8.39 13.15 33.22
N SER A 9 -8.99 12.79 32.10
CA SER A 9 -8.44 11.75 31.22
C SER A 9 -7.05 12.20 30.81
N ALA A 10 -6.00 11.52 31.26
CA ALA A 10 -4.68 11.74 30.73
C ALA A 10 -4.71 11.47 29.22
N MET A 11 -4.43 12.47 28.42
CA MET A 11 -4.28 12.29 26.97
C MET A 11 -3.17 11.29 26.74
N ALA A 12 -3.38 10.34 25.82
CA ALA A 12 -2.34 9.40 25.47
C ALA A 12 -1.12 10.16 24.94
N GLN A 13 0.07 9.76 25.39
CA GLN A 13 1.31 10.42 24.99
C GLN A 13 1.62 10.10 23.52
N ASN A 14 2.03 11.13 22.75
CA ASN A 14 2.62 10.95 21.42
C ASN A 14 4.05 10.42 21.57
N ALA A 15 4.16 9.11 21.76
CA ALA A 15 5.44 8.42 22.00
C ALA A 15 5.40 7.02 21.36
N TYR A 16 6.32 6.79 20.44
CA TYR A 16 6.38 5.56 19.64
C TYR A 16 7.80 5.01 19.54
N VAL A 17 7.93 3.71 19.24
CA VAL A 17 9.21 3.02 19.08
C VAL A 17 9.20 2.25 17.77
N LYS A 18 10.24 2.48 16.97
CA LYS A 18 10.47 1.83 15.67
C LYS A 18 11.35 0.58 15.83
N THR A 19 11.00 -0.50 15.14
CA THR A 19 11.77 -1.74 15.03
C THR A 19 11.89 -2.17 13.59
N VAL A 20 13.10 -2.45 13.11
CA VAL A 20 13.33 -3.00 11.77
C VAL A 20 13.19 -4.53 11.84
N LEU A 21 12.31 -5.08 11.01
CA LEU A 21 12.04 -6.52 10.94
C LEU A 21 12.84 -7.19 9.82
N VAL A 22 12.82 -6.62 8.62
CA VAL A 22 13.57 -7.11 7.46
C VAL A 22 14.32 -5.97 6.80
N ALA A 23 15.51 -6.22 6.31
CA ALA A 23 16.26 -5.32 5.43
C ALA A 23 17.19 -6.10 4.50
N ASN A 24 17.62 -5.46 3.41
CA ASN A 24 18.65 -6.03 2.53
C ASN A 24 20.07 -5.91 3.10
N ASP A 25 20.32 -4.96 4.01
CA ASP A 25 21.63 -4.69 4.59
C ASP A 25 21.62 -4.81 6.12
N PRO A 26 22.60 -5.51 6.73
CA PRO A 26 22.72 -5.66 8.19
C PRO A 26 22.95 -4.33 8.95
N LYS A 27 23.34 -3.24 8.27
CA LYS A 27 23.52 -1.91 8.90
C LYS A 27 22.22 -1.36 9.53
N TYR A 28 21.05 -1.84 9.09
CA TYR A 28 19.73 -1.49 9.66
C TYR A 28 19.36 -2.33 10.87
N HIS A 29 20.20 -3.28 11.30
CA HIS A 29 19.98 -4.19 12.44
C HIS A 29 18.65 -4.95 12.37
N PRO A 30 18.27 -5.54 11.22
CA PRO A 30 17.02 -6.25 11.06
C PRO A 30 16.99 -7.59 11.79
N GLN A 31 15.79 -8.12 12.05
CA GLN A 31 15.62 -9.50 12.52
C GLN A 31 15.93 -10.52 11.41
N LEU A 32 15.61 -10.18 10.16
CA LEU A 32 15.87 -10.98 8.96
C LEU A 32 16.60 -10.16 7.91
N ILE A 33 17.56 -10.79 7.22
CA ILE A 33 18.19 -10.19 6.03
C ILE A 33 17.61 -10.87 4.79
N ASP A 34 17.01 -10.06 3.90
CA ASP A 34 16.53 -10.50 2.59
C ASP A 34 17.10 -9.59 1.50
N LYS A 35 17.99 -10.14 0.68
CA LYS A 35 18.64 -9.40 -0.42
C LYS A 35 17.71 -8.93 -1.53
N LYS A 36 16.47 -9.42 -1.56
CA LYS A 36 15.44 -8.95 -2.48
C LYS A 36 14.68 -7.73 -1.98
N MET A 37 14.77 -7.42 -0.68
CA MET A 37 14.18 -6.25 -0.07
C MET A 37 14.98 -5.00 -0.47
N VAL A 38 14.80 -4.49 -1.69
CA VAL A 38 15.47 -3.27 -2.18
C VAL A 38 14.41 -2.36 -2.76
N ASP A 39 14.39 -1.12 -2.28
CA ASP A 39 13.32 -0.16 -2.55
C ASP A 39 11.95 -0.77 -2.23
N ALA A 40 11.75 -1.03 -0.94
CA ALA A 40 10.52 -1.65 -0.45
C ALA A 40 9.38 -0.63 -0.44
N TRP A 41 8.40 -0.81 -1.33
CA TRP A 41 7.35 0.18 -1.58
C TRP A 41 5.99 -0.26 -1.03
N GLY A 42 5.13 -0.91 -1.83
CA GLY A 42 3.77 -1.26 -1.44
C GLY A 42 3.69 -2.42 -0.45
N ILE A 43 2.71 -2.38 0.45
CA ILE A 43 2.34 -3.50 1.32
C ILE A 43 0.90 -3.90 1.03
N ALA A 44 0.64 -5.19 0.86
CA ALA A 44 -0.72 -5.74 0.86
C ALA A 44 -0.83 -6.88 1.86
N ILE A 45 -1.96 -6.93 2.56
CA ILE A 45 -2.29 -8.00 3.50
C ILE A 45 -3.71 -8.49 3.24
N ARG A 46 -4.00 -9.71 3.63
CA ARG A 46 -5.37 -10.23 3.67
C ARG A 46 -6.05 -9.81 4.98
N PRO A 47 -7.37 -9.59 4.96
CA PRO A 47 -8.11 -9.15 6.15
C PRO A 47 -8.04 -10.17 7.28
N PRO A 48 -8.39 -9.78 8.53
CA PRO A 48 -8.42 -10.66 9.68
C PRO A 48 -9.25 -11.93 9.41
N GLY A 49 -8.70 -13.08 9.78
CA GLY A 49 -9.35 -14.39 9.59
C GLY A 49 -9.09 -15.06 8.23
N ALA A 50 -8.58 -14.35 7.24
CA ALA A 50 -8.27 -14.92 5.92
C ALA A 50 -6.89 -15.58 5.84
N GLY A 51 -6.05 -15.48 6.88
CA GLY A 51 -4.66 -15.96 6.87
C GLY A 51 -3.78 -15.18 5.89
N GLY A 52 -2.75 -15.82 5.33
CA GLY A 52 -1.90 -15.27 4.29
C GLY A 52 -0.58 -14.70 4.79
N HIS A 53 0.01 -13.80 4.02
CA HIS A 53 1.33 -13.20 4.24
C HIS A 53 1.25 -11.68 4.13
N PHE A 54 2.21 -10.97 4.74
CA PHE A 54 2.60 -9.65 4.29
C PHE A 54 3.22 -9.79 2.91
N TRP A 55 2.69 -9.07 1.95
CA TRP A 55 3.25 -8.96 0.60
C TRP A 55 3.89 -7.60 0.48
N ILE A 56 5.17 -7.56 0.10
CA ILE A 56 5.94 -6.31 0.03
C ILE A 56 6.55 -6.18 -1.35
N SER A 57 6.15 -5.14 -2.08
CA SER A 57 6.71 -4.77 -3.38
C SER A 57 8.14 -4.28 -3.22
N ASN A 58 9.03 -4.66 -4.14
CA ASN A 58 10.43 -4.23 -4.16
C ASN A 58 10.78 -3.75 -5.57
N ALA A 59 10.78 -2.44 -5.78
CA ALA A 59 10.92 -1.85 -7.09
C ALA A 59 12.24 -2.21 -7.74
N ALA A 60 13.34 -2.09 -7.03
CA ALA A 60 14.67 -2.35 -7.57
C ALA A 60 14.99 -3.83 -7.87
N THR A 61 14.10 -4.77 -7.49
CA THR A 61 14.28 -6.20 -7.80
C THR A 61 13.15 -6.79 -8.63
N GLY A 62 12.09 -6.01 -8.90
CA GLY A 62 10.95 -6.45 -9.71
C GLY A 62 10.16 -7.59 -9.07
N THR A 63 10.06 -7.59 -7.73
CA THR A 63 9.50 -8.71 -6.97
C THR A 63 8.50 -8.24 -5.94
N SER A 64 7.57 -9.11 -5.55
CA SER A 64 6.89 -9.03 -4.27
C SER A 64 7.36 -10.18 -3.37
N VAL A 65 7.83 -9.86 -2.16
CA VAL A 65 8.31 -10.84 -1.18
C VAL A 65 7.28 -11.04 -0.08
N GLU A 66 7.30 -12.22 0.55
CA GLU A 66 6.26 -12.64 1.47
C GLU A 66 6.82 -13.00 2.84
N TYR A 67 6.14 -12.53 3.91
CA TYR A 67 6.45 -12.86 5.31
C TYR A 67 5.19 -13.13 6.09
N ILE A 68 5.31 -13.99 7.10
CA ILE A 68 4.26 -14.35 8.06
C ILE A 68 4.82 -14.28 9.48
N GLY A 69 3.96 -14.08 10.46
CA GLY A 69 4.35 -14.01 11.88
C GLY A 69 4.36 -12.60 12.44
N ASP A 70 5.29 -12.33 13.36
CA ASP A 70 5.36 -11.13 14.21
C ASP A 70 4.08 -10.90 15.02
N VAL A 71 3.45 -11.99 15.46
CA VAL A 71 2.19 -12.00 16.20
C VAL A 71 2.13 -13.15 17.18
N ASN A 72 1.52 -12.93 18.35
CA ASN A 72 1.29 -13.97 19.37
C ASN A 72 2.54 -14.76 19.76
N GLY A 73 3.71 -14.10 19.80
CA GLY A 73 5.00 -14.72 20.12
C GLY A 73 5.66 -15.48 18.96
N THR A 74 5.02 -15.56 17.79
CA THR A 74 5.62 -16.12 16.58
C THR A 74 6.48 -15.06 15.90
N PRO A 75 7.81 -15.27 15.75
CA PRO A 75 8.66 -14.33 15.02
C PRO A 75 8.27 -14.21 13.55
N LEU A 76 8.63 -13.07 12.94
CA LEU A 76 8.50 -12.91 11.49
C LEU A 76 9.41 -13.92 10.77
N HIS A 77 8.88 -14.58 9.74
CA HIS A 77 9.61 -15.56 8.94
C HIS A 77 9.02 -15.70 7.54
N GLN A 78 9.70 -16.39 6.67
CA GLN A 78 9.19 -16.82 5.37
C GLN A 78 8.85 -18.30 5.41
N ASP A 79 7.73 -18.67 4.83
CA ASP A 79 7.34 -20.05 4.57
C ASP A 79 6.87 -20.22 3.11
N GLY A 80 6.61 -21.44 2.66
CA GLY A 80 6.02 -21.76 1.36
C GLY A 80 6.56 -20.94 0.18
N LEU A 81 5.68 -20.15 -0.44
CA LEU A 81 6.04 -19.18 -1.47
C LEU A 81 6.72 -17.97 -0.80
N LYS A 82 7.90 -17.61 -1.25
CA LYS A 82 8.72 -16.55 -0.66
C LYS A 82 8.76 -15.29 -1.51
N THR A 83 8.55 -15.45 -2.80
CA THR A 83 8.76 -14.37 -3.77
C THR A 83 7.92 -14.63 -5.02
N VAL A 84 7.29 -13.58 -5.52
CA VAL A 84 6.68 -13.52 -6.85
C VAL A 84 7.46 -12.55 -7.71
N ASN A 85 7.87 -13.00 -8.91
CA ASN A 85 8.51 -12.15 -9.90
C ASN A 85 7.43 -11.49 -10.77
N LEU A 86 7.60 -10.21 -11.06
CA LEU A 86 6.72 -9.46 -11.93
C LEU A 86 7.26 -9.43 -13.35
N GLN A 87 6.37 -9.22 -14.33
CA GLN A 87 6.73 -9.11 -15.73
C GLN A 87 6.87 -7.66 -16.17
N THR A 88 7.88 -7.40 -16.98
CA THR A 88 8.08 -6.12 -17.68
C THR A 88 7.40 -6.14 -19.05
N PRO A 89 7.09 -4.97 -19.62
CA PRO A 89 6.73 -4.87 -21.03
C PRO A 89 7.85 -5.46 -21.91
N LYS A 90 7.46 -6.12 -23.01
CA LYS A 90 8.42 -6.83 -23.88
C LYS A 90 9.44 -5.93 -24.60
N TRP A 91 9.20 -4.61 -24.64
CA TRP A 91 10.05 -3.65 -25.35
C TRP A 91 11.05 -2.94 -24.43
N THR A 92 10.89 -3.05 -23.10
CA THR A 92 11.85 -2.45 -22.16
C THR A 92 13.09 -3.31 -22.02
N ASP A 93 14.24 -2.67 -21.92
CA ASP A 93 15.54 -3.29 -21.66
C ASP A 93 15.93 -3.30 -20.18
N ARG A 94 15.08 -2.71 -19.30
CA ARG A 94 15.32 -2.64 -17.84
C ARG A 94 15.51 -4.02 -17.20
N GLY A 95 14.87 -5.06 -17.73
CA GLY A 95 15.02 -6.45 -17.26
C GLY A 95 14.30 -6.76 -15.95
N ILE A 96 13.79 -5.76 -15.21
CA ILE A 96 13.00 -5.87 -13.99
C ILE A 96 11.79 -4.93 -14.07
N ALA A 97 10.67 -5.31 -13.44
CA ALA A 97 9.50 -4.46 -13.29
C ALA A 97 9.70 -3.53 -12.09
N TYR A 98 9.58 -2.23 -12.26
CA TYR A 98 9.64 -1.26 -11.17
C TYR A 98 8.30 -1.24 -10.44
N VAL A 99 8.08 -2.22 -9.56
CA VAL A 99 6.83 -2.41 -8.83
C VAL A 99 6.71 -1.41 -7.68
N THR A 100 5.60 -0.70 -7.65
CA THR A 100 5.24 0.30 -6.65
C THR A 100 4.20 -0.25 -5.67
N GLY A 101 2.93 0.12 -5.85
CA GLY A 101 1.81 -0.35 -5.05
C GLY A 101 1.40 -1.79 -5.35
N GLN A 102 0.63 -2.34 -4.45
CA GLN A 102 -0.06 -3.61 -4.65
C GLN A 102 -1.33 -3.68 -3.81
N THR A 103 -2.31 -4.43 -4.28
CA THR A 103 -3.59 -4.58 -3.59
C THR A 103 -4.07 -6.03 -3.62
N TYR A 104 -4.91 -6.38 -2.64
CA TYR A 104 -5.49 -7.71 -2.49
C TYR A 104 -6.95 -7.73 -2.94
N ASN A 105 -7.31 -8.73 -3.75
CA ASN A 105 -8.69 -8.97 -4.18
C ASN A 105 -9.40 -9.95 -3.22
N SER A 106 -10.21 -9.42 -2.32
CA SER A 106 -10.96 -10.21 -1.35
C SER A 106 -12.01 -11.13 -1.98
N ALA A 107 -12.57 -10.77 -3.15
CA ALA A 107 -13.53 -11.60 -3.86
C ALA A 107 -12.93 -12.94 -4.29
N SER A 108 -11.62 -13.01 -4.52
CA SER A 108 -10.92 -14.24 -4.95
C SER A 108 -10.99 -15.39 -3.93
N ASP A 109 -11.23 -15.09 -2.66
CA ASP A 109 -11.27 -16.07 -1.57
C ASP A 109 -12.70 -16.46 -1.16
N LEU A 110 -13.72 -15.83 -1.73
CA LEU A 110 -15.11 -16.11 -1.39
C LEU A 110 -15.65 -17.27 -2.25
N PRO A 111 -16.15 -18.37 -1.65
CA PRO A 111 -16.71 -19.49 -2.39
C PRO A 111 -17.92 -19.07 -3.23
N GLY A 112 -17.95 -19.55 -4.48
CA GLY A 112 -19.11 -19.35 -5.37
C GLY A 112 -19.24 -17.97 -5.99
N GLN A 113 -18.26 -17.08 -5.77
CA GLN A 113 -18.23 -15.79 -6.47
C GLN A 113 -17.83 -15.94 -7.94
N PRO A 114 -18.31 -15.08 -8.82
CA PRO A 114 -17.83 -14.99 -10.19
C PRO A 114 -16.30 -14.79 -10.25
N ILE A 115 -15.69 -15.21 -11.36
CA ILE A 115 -14.29 -14.88 -11.61
C ILE A 115 -14.18 -13.38 -11.88
N GLU A 116 -13.43 -12.71 -11.02
CA GLU A 116 -13.07 -11.31 -11.16
C GLU A 116 -11.59 -11.18 -11.48
N PHE A 117 -11.25 -10.22 -12.32
CA PHE A 117 -9.88 -10.00 -12.75
C PHE A 117 -9.24 -11.31 -13.23
N PRO A 118 -9.79 -11.91 -14.31
CA PRO A 118 -9.36 -13.22 -14.78
C PRO A 118 -7.91 -13.23 -15.21
N ILE A 119 -7.16 -14.20 -14.71
CA ILE A 119 -5.77 -14.45 -15.07
C ILE A 119 -5.52 -15.91 -15.39
N SER A 120 -4.49 -16.16 -16.19
CA SER A 120 -3.95 -17.50 -16.43
C SER A 120 -2.45 -17.43 -16.66
N GLY A 121 -1.75 -18.49 -16.31
CA GLY A 121 -0.31 -18.56 -16.51
C GLY A 121 0.31 -19.87 -16.05
N PRO A 122 1.62 -20.01 -16.25
CA PRO A 122 2.38 -21.15 -15.72
C PRO A 122 2.21 -21.25 -14.21
N ALA A 123 2.19 -22.48 -13.71
CA ALA A 123 1.98 -22.71 -12.29
C ALA A 123 2.70 -23.94 -11.76
N MET A 124 2.86 -23.98 -10.43
CA MET A 124 3.55 -25.01 -9.67
C MET A 124 2.54 -25.76 -8.78
N ASP A 125 2.73 -27.06 -8.66
CA ASP A 125 2.08 -27.87 -7.61
C ASP A 125 2.81 -27.64 -6.29
N CYS A 126 2.17 -26.92 -5.37
CA CYS A 126 2.72 -26.60 -4.04
C CYS A 126 2.59 -27.77 -3.06
N THR A 127 1.90 -28.86 -3.41
CA THR A 127 1.82 -30.06 -2.57
C THR A 127 3.00 -31.00 -2.76
N ALA A 128 3.75 -30.86 -3.87
CA ALA A 128 4.98 -31.59 -4.14
C ALA A 128 6.17 -30.92 -3.39
N ASN A 129 7.14 -31.73 -2.97
CA ASN A 129 8.38 -31.24 -2.33
C ASN A 129 9.61 -31.87 -3.02
N PRO A 130 10.39 -31.11 -3.82
CA PRO A 130 10.18 -29.69 -4.16
C PRO A 130 8.93 -29.49 -5.07
N PRO A 131 8.37 -28.26 -5.11
CA PRO A 131 7.25 -27.93 -6.02
C PRO A 131 7.59 -28.24 -7.47
N THR A 132 6.59 -28.75 -8.23
CA THR A 132 6.79 -29.15 -9.62
C THR A 132 5.86 -28.38 -10.55
N ARG A 133 6.34 -28.02 -11.75
CA ARG A 133 5.51 -27.32 -12.74
C ARG A 133 4.37 -28.22 -13.24
N ILE A 134 3.17 -27.66 -13.32
CA ILE A 134 1.99 -28.34 -13.86
C ILE A 134 1.71 -27.92 -15.30
N ALA A 135 1.43 -28.91 -16.17
CA ALA A 135 1.25 -28.66 -17.60
C ALA A 135 0.04 -27.77 -17.93
N LYS A 136 -1.04 -27.87 -17.13
CA LYS A 136 -2.26 -27.09 -17.34
C LYS A 136 -2.12 -25.62 -16.93
N GLY A 137 -1.18 -25.30 -16.06
CA GLY A 137 -1.05 -23.99 -15.45
C GLY A 137 -2.21 -23.65 -14.48
N PHE A 138 -2.30 -22.38 -14.11
CA PHE A 138 -3.36 -21.79 -13.30
C PHE A 138 -4.35 -21.02 -14.20
N SER A 139 -5.62 -21.00 -13.84
CA SER A 139 -6.64 -20.10 -14.38
C SER A 139 -7.67 -19.79 -13.30
N GLY A 140 -8.01 -18.51 -13.10
CA GLY A 140 -8.95 -18.08 -12.07
C GLY A 140 -8.90 -16.57 -11.82
N SER A 141 -9.44 -16.12 -10.68
CA SER A 141 -9.37 -14.75 -10.27
C SER A 141 -7.97 -14.35 -9.78
N ALA A 142 -7.54 -13.14 -10.09
CA ALA A 142 -6.38 -12.54 -9.48
C ALA A 142 -6.60 -12.41 -7.96
N LYS A 143 -5.58 -12.73 -7.16
CA LYS A 143 -5.55 -12.48 -5.70
C LYS A 143 -4.83 -11.20 -5.36
N PHE A 144 -3.70 -10.96 -6.00
CA PHE A 144 -2.91 -9.75 -5.85
C PHE A 144 -2.74 -9.08 -7.19
N ILE A 145 -2.83 -7.76 -7.19
CA ILE A 145 -2.65 -6.88 -8.35
C ILE A 145 -1.53 -5.92 -7.99
N PHE A 146 -0.60 -5.73 -8.92
CA PHE A 146 0.62 -4.94 -8.73
C PHE A 146 0.67 -3.82 -9.76
N PHE A 147 1.04 -2.63 -9.30
CA PHE A 147 1.22 -1.42 -10.10
C PHE A 147 2.70 -1.22 -10.37
N THR A 148 3.06 -0.67 -11.54
CA THR A 148 4.47 -0.45 -11.88
C THR A 148 4.69 0.90 -12.56
N GLU A 149 5.85 1.50 -12.33
CA GLU A 149 6.28 2.70 -13.05
C GLU A 149 6.53 2.44 -14.55
N ASP A 150 6.64 1.18 -14.95
CA ASP A 150 6.69 0.80 -16.37
C ASP A 150 5.33 1.00 -17.10
N GLY A 151 4.30 1.47 -16.41
CA GLY A 151 2.96 1.67 -16.98
C GLY A 151 2.21 0.36 -17.24
N VAL A 152 2.51 -0.69 -16.46
CA VAL A 152 1.82 -1.98 -16.59
C VAL A 152 1.21 -2.42 -15.26
N LEU A 153 0.14 -3.20 -15.33
CA LEU A 153 -0.37 -3.95 -14.20
C LEU A 153 -0.01 -5.42 -14.34
N ASN A 154 0.43 -5.99 -13.24
CA ASN A 154 0.64 -7.41 -13.08
C ASN A 154 -0.37 -7.99 -12.11
N ALA A 155 -0.70 -9.27 -12.23
CA ALA A 155 -1.60 -9.95 -11.32
C ALA A 155 -1.16 -11.38 -11.04
N TRP A 156 -1.39 -11.85 -9.82
CA TRP A 156 -0.99 -13.17 -9.38
C TRP A 156 -2.10 -13.86 -8.60
N SER A 157 -2.09 -15.20 -8.62
CA SER A 157 -3.02 -16.00 -7.84
C SER A 157 -2.48 -17.39 -7.49
N ALA A 158 -3.10 -17.96 -6.45
CA ALA A 158 -2.89 -19.32 -5.99
C ALA A 158 -4.17 -19.90 -5.39
N ASN A 159 -4.21 -21.20 -5.26
CA ASN A 159 -5.15 -21.91 -4.38
C ASN A 159 -4.36 -22.83 -3.44
N THR A 160 -5.04 -23.69 -2.68
CA THR A 160 -4.40 -24.56 -1.69
C THR A 160 -3.40 -25.58 -2.27
N LYS A 161 -3.41 -25.81 -3.57
CA LYS A 161 -2.58 -26.83 -4.23
C LYS A 161 -1.66 -26.26 -5.30
N VAL A 162 -2.06 -25.16 -5.92
CA VAL A 162 -1.42 -24.61 -7.11
C VAL A 162 -1.18 -23.12 -6.92
N ALA A 163 0.05 -22.67 -7.18
CA ALA A 163 0.40 -21.26 -7.24
C ALA A 163 0.98 -20.92 -8.62
N MET A 164 0.72 -19.73 -9.12
CA MET A 164 1.43 -19.22 -10.30
C MET A 164 2.92 -19.09 -9.96
N ASP A 165 3.81 -19.42 -10.89
CA ASP A 165 5.25 -19.32 -10.68
C ASP A 165 5.80 -17.90 -10.91
N GLN A 166 5.00 -17.03 -11.53
CA GLN A 166 5.25 -15.59 -11.69
C GLN A 166 3.91 -14.87 -11.89
N ALA A 167 3.87 -13.57 -11.67
CA ALA A 167 2.71 -12.75 -11.99
C ALA A 167 2.47 -12.70 -13.51
N ALA A 168 1.21 -12.53 -13.91
CA ALA A 168 0.82 -12.32 -15.31
C ALA A 168 0.70 -10.81 -15.57
N LEU A 169 1.25 -10.32 -16.67
CA LEU A 169 1.01 -8.95 -17.14
C LEU A 169 -0.41 -8.89 -17.73
N VAL A 170 -1.26 -8.00 -17.20
CA VAL A 170 -2.68 -7.93 -17.53
C VAL A 170 -3.08 -6.63 -18.23
N ILE A 171 -2.41 -5.52 -17.94
CA ILE A 171 -2.58 -4.21 -18.59
C ILE A 171 -1.21 -3.71 -19.03
N ASP A 172 -1.13 -3.16 -20.24
CA ASP A 172 0.11 -2.57 -20.78
C ASP A 172 -0.18 -1.19 -21.41
N TYR A 173 0.08 -0.14 -20.62
CA TYR A 173 0.01 1.27 -21.02
C TYR A 173 1.41 1.90 -21.16
N SER A 174 2.41 1.06 -21.27
CA SER A 174 3.81 1.46 -21.39
C SER A 174 4.15 2.16 -22.72
N LYS A 175 3.26 2.06 -23.72
CA LYS A 175 3.44 2.67 -25.04
C LYS A 175 2.36 3.65 -25.38
N THR A 176 2.76 4.79 -25.93
CA THR A 176 1.89 5.90 -26.31
C THR A 176 0.89 5.60 -27.42
N SER A 177 1.21 4.68 -28.35
CA SER A 177 0.43 4.44 -29.54
C SER A 177 -0.82 3.59 -29.34
N GLU A 178 -0.93 2.94 -28.24
CA GLU A 178 -1.95 1.91 -27.98
C GLU A 178 -3.08 2.42 -27.09
N HIS A 179 -2.89 3.58 -26.44
CA HIS A 179 -3.87 4.10 -25.50
C HIS A 179 -4.26 5.55 -25.75
N LYS A 180 -5.56 5.78 -25.82
CA LYS A 180 -6.18 7.12 -25.89
C LYS A 180 -7.07 7.32 -24.69
N PRO A 181 -7.06 8.48 -24.05
CA PRO A 181 -6.55 9.79 -24.50
C PRO A 181 -5.09 10.10 -24.12
N HIS A 182 -4.32 9.15 -23.56
CA HIS A 182 -3.00 9.41 -22.98
C HIS A 182 -1.90 9.34 -24.03
N PRO A 183 -1.35 10.48 -24.50
CA PRO A 183 -0.34 10.52 -25.56
C PRO A 183 1.08 10.21 -25.07
N VAL A 184 1.28 9.94 -23.79
CA VAL A 184 2.57 9.62 -23.16
C VAL A 184 2.47 8.32 -22.40
N ASN A 185 3.62 7.70 -22.12
CA ASN A 185 3.67 6.49 -21.33
C ASN A 185 3.05 6.73 -19.94
N SER A 186 2.28 5.78 -19.46
CA SER A 186 1.75 5.78 -18.09
C SER A 186 2.84 5.41 -17.09
N VAL A 187 2.70 5.94 -15.87
CA VAL A 187 3.54 5.62 -14.70
C VAL A 187 2.61 5.35 -13.54
N PHE A 188 2.40 4.06 -13.21
CA PHE A 188 1.50 3.70 -12.11
C PHE A 188 2.28 3.66 -10.80
N THR A 189 2.14 4.71 -9.99
CA THR A 189 2.84 4.85 -8.71
C THR A 189 2.09 4.20 -7.54
N GLY A 190 0.85 3.76 -7.75
CA GLY A 190 0.07 3.06 -6.74
C GLY A 190 -1.35 2.81 -7.20
N GLY A 191 -2.19 2.26 -6.34
CA GLY A 191 -3.59 2.05 -6.65
C GLY A 191 -4.34 1.18 -5.65
N ALA A 192 -5.65 1.17 -5.81
CA ALA A 192 -6.59 0.47 -4.96
C ALA A 192 -7.46 -0.51 -5.74
N LEU A 193 -8.05 -1.42 -5.01
CA LEU A 193 -9.14 -2.26 -5.48
C LEU A 193 -10.32 -2.06 -4.53
N THR A 194 -11.50 -1.78 -5.05
CA THR A 194 -12.72 -1.76 -4.25
C THR A 194 -12.98 -3.16 -3.69
N ASN A 195 -13.30 -3.26 -2.40
CA ASN A 195 -13.49 -4.54 -1.72
C ASN A 195 -14.96 -4.79 -1.35
N ASN A 196 -15.87 -4.52 -2.28
CA ASN A 196 -17.31 -4.70 -2.09
C ASN A 196 -17.74 -6.18 -1.97
N ALA A 197 -16.81 -7.12 -2.12
CA ALA A 197 -17.09 -8.55 -2.07
C ALA A 197 -17.62 -9.03 -0.71
N PHE A 198 -17.36 -8.29 0.37
CA PHE A 198 -17.91 -8.59 1.70
C PHE A 198 -19.33 -8.01 1.91
N ASP A 199 -19.75 -7.09 1.05
CA ASP A 199 -21.12 -6.58 0.99
C ASP A 199 -21.78 -7.06 -0.31
N SER A 200 -22.54 -8.15 -0.21
CA SER A 200 -23.16 -8.78 -1.39
C SER A 200 -24.14 -7.88 -2.13
N ASP A 201 -24.71 -6.87 -1.46
CA ASP A 201 -25.66 -5.94 -2.08
C ASP A 201 -24.91 -4.79 -2.78
N ALA A 202 -23.84 -4.26 -2.18
CA ALA A 202 -22.94 -3.30 -2.81
C ALA A 202 -22.25 -3.92 -4.04
N PHE A 203 -21.72 -5.13 -3.93
CA PHE A 203 -21.12 -5.88 -5.03
C PHE A 203 -22.07 -6.03 -6.23
N LYS A 204 -23.32 -6.44 -5.98
CA LYS A 204 -24.35 -6.57 -7.04
C LYS A 204 -24.70 -5.21 -7.67
N LYS A 205 -24.72 -4.16 -6.88
CA LYS A 205 -25.06 -2.80 -7.33
C LYS A 205 -23.93 -2.18 -8.15
N SER A 206 -22.67 -2.39 -7.78
CA SER A 206 -21.50 -1.82 -8.45
C SER A 206 -21.11 -2.56 -9.73
N GLY A 207 -21.66 -3.74 -9.99
CA GLY A 207 -21.26 -4.56 -11.14
C GLY A 207 -19.96 -5.34 -10.93
N GLY A 208 -19.47 -5.41 -9.68
CA GLY A 208 -18.21 -6.04 -9.28
C GLY A 208 -17.16 -5.04 -8.82
N ASN A 209 -16.01 -5.55 -8.40
CA ASN A 209 -14.90 -4.71 -7.98
C ASN A 209 -14.26 -3.97 -9.18
N HIS A 210 -13.60 -2.85 -8.87
CA HIS A 210 -12.82 -2.06 -9.81
C HIS A 210 -11.41 -1.84 -9.28
N VAL A 211 -10.45 -1.77 -10.19
CA VAL A 211 -9.08 -1.33 -9.90
C VAL A 211 -8.97 0.14 -10.26
N PHE A 212 -8.43 0.93 -9.35
CA PHE A 212 -8.10 2.34 -9.52
C PHE A 212 -6.59 2.47 -9.50
N ALA A 213 -5.98 2.86 -10.61
CA ALA A 213 -4.54 3.01 -10.76
C ALA A 213 -4.17 4.50 -10.83
N ALA A 214 -3.28 4.95 -9.96
CA ALA A 214 -2.74 6.31 -10.00
C ALA A 214 -1.71 6.42 -11.12
N ASP A 215 -2.06 7.05 -12.24
CA ASP A 215 -1.11 7.39 -13.30
C ASP A 215 -0.50 8.75 -13.01
N PHE A 216 0.64 8.75 -12.37
CA PHE A 216 1.33 9.95 -11.92
C PHE A 216 1.78 10.84 -13.07
N ARG A 217 2.21 10.25 -14.20
CA ARG A 217 2.66 11.01 -15.36
C ARG A 217 1.53 11.74 -16.06
N THR A 218 0.40 11.08 -16.27
CA THR A 218 -0.74 11.65 -17.00
C THR A 218 -1.70 12.42 -16.10
N ASN A 219 -1.54 12.31 -14.78
CA ASN A 219 -2.44 12.88 -13.77
C ASN A 219 -3.88 12.37 -13.88
N VAL A 220 -4.03 11.07 -14.08
CA VAL A 220 -5.33 10.40 -14.23
C VAL A 220 -5.41 9.22 -13.27
N ILE A 221 -6.57 9.00 -12.68
CA ILE A 221 -6.90 7.73 -12.03
C ILE A 221 -7.51 6.84 -13.11
N GLU A 222 -6.72 5.88 -13.59
CA GLU A 222 -7.19 4.87 -14.54
C GLU A 222 -8.07 3.85 -13.82
N VAL A 223 -9.22 3.52 -14.41
CA VAL A 223 -10.18 2.62 -13.77
C VAL A 223 -10.46 1.41 -14.66
N PHE A 224 -10.26 0.22 -14.10
CA PHE A 224 -10.52 -1.04 -14.78
C PHE A 224 -11.62 -1.81 -14.07
N ASP A 225 -12.58 -2.34 -14.85
CA ASP A 225 -13.61 -3.22 -14.31
C ASP A 225 -13.06 -4.63 -13.99
N ASN A 226 -13.89 -5.46 -13.39
CA ASN A 226 -13.52 -6.81 -12.98
C ASN A 226 -13.21 -7.79 -14.12
N GLN A 227 -13.26 -7.34 -15.39
CA GLN A 227 -12.85 -8.08 -16.59
C GLN A 227 -11.64 -7.43 -17.29
N TRP A 228 -10.92 -6.53 -16.61
CA TRP A 228 -9.79 -5.76 -17.12
C TRP A 228 -10.15 -4.77 -18.24
N LYS A 229 -11.43 -4.44 -18.40
CA LYS A 229 -11.83 -3.42 -19.35
C LYS A 229 -11.58 -2.04 -18.75
N ASP A 230 -10.94 -1.16 -19.52
CA ASP A 230 -10.83 0.25 -19.20
C ASP A 230 -12.22 0.90 -19.21
N VAL A 231 -12.59 1.47 -18.08
CA VAL A 231 -13.82 2.21 -17.86
C VAL A 231 -13.57 3.63 -17.33
N THR A 232 -12.33 4.11 -17.41
CA THR A 232 -11.86 5.42 -16.95
C THR A 232 -12.79 6.55 -17.40
N SER A 233 -13.22 6.53 -18.66
CA SER A 233 -14.13 7.56 -19.20
C SER A 233 -15.51 7.61 -18.55
N SER A 234 -15.88 6.61 -17.77
CA SER A 234 -17.13 6.56 -17.01
C SER A 234 -17.01 7.20 -15.62
N TYR A 235 -15.79 7.54 -15.20
CA TYR A 235 -15.50 8.12 -13.89
C TYR A 235 -15.14 9.61 -14.04
N HIS A 236 -15.62 10.43 -13.10
CA HIS A 236 -15.35 11.86 -13.06
C HIS A 236 -15.02 12.27 -11.64
N PHE A 237 -13.74 12.20 -11.28
CA PHE A 237 -13.28 12.64 -9.98
C PHE A 237 -13.47 14.14 -9.81
N GLN A 238 -14.15 14.55 -8.75
CA GLN A 238 -14.39 15.95 -8.40
C GLN A 238 -13.17 16.53 -7.67
N VAL A 239 -12.08 16.75 -8.41
CA VAL A 239 -10.82 17.24 -7.86
C VAL A 239 -11.00 18.68 -7.35
N PRO A 240 -10.76 18.96 -6.05
CA PRO A 240 -10.89 20.32 -5.52
C PRO A 240 -9.75 21.22 -5.99
N ALA A 241 -9.99 22.54 -6.03
CA ALA A 241 -9.00 23.50 -6.48
C ALA A 241 -7.74 23.58 -5.59
N THR A 242 -7.80 23.08 -4.38
CA THR A 242 -6.69 22.98 -3.42
C THR A 242 -5.58 22.04 -3.90
N VAL A 243 -5.89 21.02 -4.72
CA VAL A 243 -4.91 20.15 -5.35
C VAL A 243 -3.97 20.92 -6.29
N GLY A 244 -4.46 21.97 -6.94
CA GLY A 244 -3.64 22.84 -7.79
C GLY A 244 -3.05 22.08 -8.99
N ASP A 245 -1.72 22.09 -9.09
CA ASP A 245 -0.93 21.44 -10.14
C ASP A 245 -0.20 20.17 -9.65
N LEU A 246 -0.67 19.59 -8.54
CA LEU A 246 -0.22 18.29 -8.06
C LEU A 246 -0.85 17.17 -8.90
N HIS A 247 -0.11 16.09 -9.07
CA HIS A 247 -0.55 14.90 -9.78
C HIS A 247 -0.99 13.80 -8.82
N VAL A 248 -1.93 12.95 -9.25
CA VAL A 248 -2.36 11.77 -8.50
C VAL A 248 -1.16 10.85 -8.28
N TYR A 249 -0.86 10.53 -7.02
CA TYR A 249 0.34 9.79 -6.65
C TYR A 249 0.05 8.41 -6.06
N ASN A 250 -1.02 8.28 -5.29
CA ASN A 250 -1.53 6.98 -4.83
C ASN A 250 -3.04 7.02 -4.61
N VAL A 251 -3.68 5.87 -4.70
CA VAL A 251 -5.08 5.66 -4.35
C VAL A 251 -5.18 4.49 -3.40
N LEU A 252 -5.91 4.64 -2.30
CA LEU A 252 -6.18 3.57 -1.34
C LEU A 252 -7.69 3.49 -1.04
N ASP A 253 -8.23 2.28 -0.97
CA ASP A 253 -9.58 2.05 -0.43
C ASP A 253 -9.48 1.88 1.09
N LEU A 254 -10.01 2.84 1.84
CA LEU A 254 -10.09 2.80 3.29
C LEU A 254 -11.57 2.80 3.72
N GLY A 255 -12.11 1.59 3.83
CA GLY A 255 -13.48 1.39 4.30
C GLY A 255 -14.58 1.78 3.31
N GLY A 256 -14.35 1.59 2.01
CA GLY A 256 -15.28 1.89 0.93
C GLY A 256 -15.22 3.35 0.44
N HIS A 257 -14.17 4.06 0.81
CA HIS A 257 -13.85 5.39 0.30
C HIS A 257 -12.44 5.38 -0.29
N LEU A 258 -12.27 6.11 -1.39
CA LEU A 258 -10.99 6.28 -2.06
C LEU A 258 -10.25 7.49 -1.48
N PHE A 259 -9.16 7.22 -0.77
CA PHE A 259 -8.22 8.23 -0.32
C PHE A 259 -7.14 8.39 -1.37
N VAL A 260 -7.04 9.58 -1.94
CA VAL A 260 -6.11 9.89 -3.02
C VAL A 260 -5.03 10.84 -2.50
N ALA A 261 -3.79 10.39 -2.58
CA ALA A 261 -2.61 11.22 -2.34
C ALA A 261 -2.18 11.88 -3.65
N TYR A 262 -1.82 13.14 -3.57
CA TYR A 262 -1.29 13.94 -4.67
C TYR A 262 0.10 14.45 -4.32
N ALA A 263 1.02 14.42 -5.28
CA ALA A 263 2.38 14.93 -5.16
C ALA A 263 2.76 15.82 -6.35
N LYS A 264 3.80 16.61 -6.22
CA LYS A 264 4.28 17.44 -7.31
C LYS A 264 5.09 16.59 -8.29
N PHE A 265 4.65 16.52 -9.52
CA PHE A 265 5.36 15.83 -10.60
C PHE A 265 6.57 16.64 -11.05
N ASP A 266 7.77 16.03 -11.09
CA ASP A 266 8.96 16.65 -11.65
C ASP A 266 9.02 16.44 -13.18
N VAL A 267 8.71 17.50 -13.91
CA VAL A 267 8.76 17.49 -15.38
C VAL A 267 10.19 17.38 -15.95
N ASN A 268 11.21 17.61 -15.11
CA ASN A 268 12.63 17.54 -15.47
C ASN A 268 13.34 16.34 -14.83
N GLY A 269 12.63 15.55 -14.01
CA GLY A 269 13.17 14.37 -13.37
C GLY A 269 13.57 13.29 -14.37
N ASP A 270 14.44 12.40 -13.95
CA ASP A 270 14.90 11.29 -14.78
C ASP A 270 13.70 10.41 -15.18
N GLU A 271 13.58 10.16 -16.49
CA GLU A 271 12.51 9.38 -17.11
C GLU A 271 11.06 9.88 -16.86
N GLY A 272 10.87 11.03 -16.15
CA GLY A 272 9.57 11.60 -15.85
C GLY A 272 8.72 10.72 -14.91
N GLN A 273 9.34 10.15 -13.90
CA GLN A 273 8.73 9.28 -12.90
C GLN A 273 8.81 9.87 -11.50
N GLU A 274 9.66 10.88 -11.31
CA GLU A 274 9.98 11.41 -10.00
C GLU A 274 9.01 12.49 -9.53
N GLU A 275 8.88 12.62 -8.24
CA GLU A 275 8.21 13.70 -7.53
C GLU A 275 9.22 14.75 -7.06
N VAL A 276 8.71 15.94 -6.73
CA VAL A 276 9.48 16.99 -6.08
C VAL A 276 9.30 16.91 -4.58
N ASP A 277 10.40 16.72 -3.87
CA ASP A 277 10.44 16.60 -2.40
C ASP A 277 10.60 17.96 -1.72
N GLU A 278 9.51 18.71 -1.63
CA GLU A 278 9.49 19.99 -0.90
C GLU A 278 8.27 20.10 0.03
N PRO A 279 8.40 20.72 1.21
CA PRO A 279 7.29 20.93 2.13
C PRO A 279 6.11 21.66 1.47
N GLY A 280 4.90 21.11 1.65
CA GLY A 280 3.68 21.66 1.08
C GLY A 280 3.40 21.23 -0.36
N LEU A 281 4.26 20.42 -0.97
CA LEU A 281 4.04 19.82 -2.29
C LEU A 281 3.37 18.44 -2.19
N GLY A 282 2.31 18.38 -1.42
CA GLY A 282 1.46 17.21 -1.28
C GLY A 282 0.05 17.58 -0.85
N HIS A 283 -0.93 16.73 -1.18
CA HIS A 283 -2.32 16.92 -0.78
C HIS A 283 -3.04 15.58 -0.65
N ILE A 284 -4.15 15.54 0.10
CA ILE A 284 -5.00 14.35 0.24
C ILE A 284 -6.45 14.75 0.02
N VAL A 285 -7.16 13.91 -0.74
CA VAL A 285 -8.60 14.05 -0.97
C VAL A 285 -9.28 12.70 -0.76
N GLU A 286 -10.42 12.70 -0.10
CA GLU A 286 -11.31 11.55 0.06
C GLU A 286 -12.46 11.66 -0.93
N TYR A 287 -12.66 10.59 -1.71
CA TYR A 287 -13.78 10.42 -2.63
C TYR A 287 -14.61 9.18 -2.23
N ASN A 288 -15.88 9.15 -2.64
CA ASN A 288 -16.57 7.86 -2.71
C ASN A 288 -16.07 7.07 -3.95
N GLU A 289 -16.48 5.82 -4.08
CA GLU A 289 -16.08 4.95 -5.20
C GLU A 289 -16.56 5.45 -6.58
N ASP A 290 -17.51 6.38 -6.64
CA ASP A 290 -17.98 7.01 -7.89
C ASP A 290 -17.17 8.27 -8.26
N GLY A 291 -16.15 8.64 -7.48
CA GLY A 291 -15.31 9.83 -7.70
C GLY A 291 -15.90 11.14 -7.18
N MET A 292 -17.01 11.09 -6.42
CA MET A 292 -17.60 12.29 -5.81
C MET A 292 -16.77 12.71 -4.59
N LEU A 293 -16.48 14.02 -4.49
CA LEU A 293 -15.75 14.58 -3.36
C LEU A 293 -16.50 14.36 -2.03
N VAL A 294 -15.81 13.72 -1.09
CA VAL A 294 -16.27 13.54 0.29
C VAL A 294 -15.57 14.51 1.22
N ARG A 295 -14.24 14.62 1.09
CA ARG A 295 -13.42 15.47 1.97
C ARG A 295 -12.17 15.98 1.26
N ASP A 296 -11.92 17.25 1.45
CA ASP A 296 -10.70 17.95 1.11
C ASP A 296 -9.92 18.18 2.41
N PHE A 297 -8.72 17.59 2.52
CA PHE A 297 -7.92 17.61 3.76
C PHE A 297 -7.19 18.95 3.91
N LYS A 298 -7.08 19.43 5.14
CA LYS A 298 -6.45 20.70 5.50
C LYS A 298 -5.04 20.43 6.01
N ASP A 299 -4.12 20.19 5.08
CA ASP A 299 -2.76 19.76 5.37
C ASP A 299 -1.86 20.85 5.97
N GLN A 300 -2.23 22.13 5.85
CA GLN A 300 -1.47 23.28 6.37
C GLN A 300 -0.01 23.32 5.87
N GLY A 301 0.26 22.76 4.68
CA GLY A 301 1.60 22.63 4.11
C GLY A 301 2.47 21.59 4.81
N LYS A 302 1.85 20.60 5.47
CA LYS A 302 2.55 19.51 6.19
C LYS A 302 2.76 18.26 5.36
N LEU A 303 2.18 18.21 4.15
CA LEU A 303 2.37 17.10 3.23
C LEU A 303 3.54 17.37 2.28
N ASN A 304 4.33 16.34 2.05
CA ASN A 304 5.48 16.32 1.16
C ASN A 304 5.59 14.95 0.51
N ALA A 305 5.20 14.85 -0.76
CA ALA A 305 5.08 13.58 -1.50
C ALA A 305 4.38 12.48 -0.66
N PRO A 306 3.12 12.69 -0.20
CA PRO A 306 2.41 11.70 0.60
C PRO A 306 2.08 10.47 -0.25
N TRP A 307 2.26 9.25 0.33
CA TRP A 307 1.95 8.02 -0.41
C TRP A 307 1.11 7.03 0.38
N GLY A 308 1.65 6.43 1.44
CA GLY A 308 0.97 5.43 2.26
C GLY A 308 -0.03 6.06 3.23
N MET A 309 -1.22 5.49 3.34
CA MET A 309 -2.26 5.98 4.23
C MET A 309 -2.95 4.81 4.94
N VAL A 310 -3.32 4.99 6.21
CA VAL A 310 -4.07 3.99 6.96
C VAL A 310 -4.83 4.64 8.12
N ILE A 311 -6.03 4.13 8.42
CA ILE A 311 -6.75 4.52 9.65
C ILE A 311 -6.20 3.72 10.82
N ALA A 312 -5.72 4.42 11.86
CA ALA A 312 -5.20 3.79 13.05
C ALA A 312 -6.31 3.11 13.87
N PRO A 313 -6.04 1.97 14.50
CA PRO A 313 -6.99 1.36 15.44
C PRO A 313 -7.14 2.22 16.70
N SER A 314 -8.26 2.08 17.41
CA SER A 314 -8.55 2.83 18.66
C SER A 314 -7.53 2.59 19.79
N THR A 315 -6.59 1.69 19.59
CA THR A 315 -5.53 1.33 20.54
C THR A 315 -4.17 1.93 20.21
N PHE A 316 -4.06 2.76 19.17
CA PHE A 316 -2.79 3.33 18.69
C PHE A 316 -2.44 4.66 19.39
N GLY A 317 -2.43 4.68 20.69
CA GLY A 317 -1.91 5.79 21.51
C GLY A 317 -2.57 7.14 21.23
N ALA A 318 -1.76 8.17 21.03
CA ALA A 318 -2.21 9.54 20.79
C ALA A 318 -3.03 9.68 19.49
N PHE A 319 -2.75 8.87 18.48
CA PHE A 319 -3.40 8.93 17.17
C PHE A 319 -4.43 7.81 16.96
N ALA A 320 -5.11 7.41 18.03
CA ALA A 320 -6.17 6.41 18.00
C ALA A 320 -7.34 6.87 17.09
N SER A 321 -7.64 6.07 16.06
CA SER A 321 -8.69 6.31 15.05
C SER A 321 -8.42 7.48 14.08
N ASP A 322 -7.19 7.99 14.05
CA ASP A 322 -6.78 9.02 13.10
C ASP A 322 -6.28 8.41 11.78
N LEU A 323 -6.29 9.21 10.72
CA LEU A 323 -5.63 8.90 9.46
C LEU A 323 -4.13 9.16 9.58
N LEU A 324 -3.32 8.12 9.44
CA LEU A 324 -1.86 8.23 9.35
C LEU A 324 -1.43 8.28 7.89
N VAL A 325 -0.49 9.16 7.59
CA VAL A 325 0.01 9.42 6.24
C VAL A 325 1.52 9.38 6.24
N ALA A 326 2.10 8.58 5.36
CA ALA A 326 3.55 8.55 5.12
C ALA A 326 3.92 9.68 4.14
N ASN A 327 4.74 10.59 4.59
CA ASN A 327 5.40 11.61 3.77
C ASN A 327 6.75 11.07 3.29
N PHE A 328 6.83 10.65 2.03
CA PHE A 328 8.10 10.16 1.48
C PHE A 328 9.17 11.27 1.47
N GLY A 329 8.81 12.47 1.02
CA GLY A 329 9.76 13.56 0.80
C GLY A 329 10.41 14.14 2.07
N ASP A 330 9.83 13.93 3.28
CA ASP A 330 10.42 14.37 4.54
C ASP A 330 10.62 13.27 5.57
N ASN A 331 10.30 12.03 5.21
CA ASN A 331 10.47 10.84 6.05
C ASN A 331 9.57 10.79 7.30
N ASN A 332 8.56 11.65 7.42
CA ASN A 332 7.67 11.68 8.55
C ASN A 332 6.39 10.90 8.31
N ILE A 333 5.79 10.42 9.40
CA ILE A 333 4.42 9.92 9.39
C ILE A 333 3.59 10.95 10.15
N VAL A 334 2.62 11.53 9.45
CA VAL A 334 1.75 12.59 9.98
C VAL A 334 0.33 12.07 10.20
N ALA A 335 -0.42 12.73 11.08
CA ALA A 335 -1.77 12.32 11.45
C ALA A 335 -2.80 13.43 11.14
N PHE A 336 -3.98 12.99 10.70
CA PHE A 336 -5.14 13.83 10.42
C PHE A 336 -6.38 13.28 11.12
N ASP A 337 -7.26 14.15 11.58
CA ASP A 337 -8.61 13.74 11.99
C ASP A 337 -9.43 13.37 10.74
N PRO A 338 -9.81 12.10 10.57
CA PRO A 338 -10.53 11.66 9.37
C PRO A 338 -11.96 12.18 9.30
N LYS A 339 -12.49 12.80 10.36
CA LYS A 339 -13.86 13.34 10.39
C LYS A 339 -13.96 14.76 9.84
N ASN A 340 -12.92 15.57 10.02
CA ASN A 340 -12.91 16.98 9.61
C ASN A 340 -11.75 17.33 8.68
N GLY A 341 -10.79 16.40 8.48
CA GLY A 341 -9.63 16.57 7.61
C GLY A 341 -8.53 17.47 8.18
N GLU A 342 -8.59 17.85 9.46
CA GLU A 342 -7.59 18.72 10.08
C GLU A 342 -6.30 17.96 10.38
N TYR A 343 -5.15 18.59 10.10
CA TYR A 343 -3.85 18.12 10.55
C TYR A 343 -3.78 18.11 12.09
N ILE A 344 -3.22 17.07 12.68
CA ILE A 344 -3.05 16.91 14.12
C ILE A 344 -1.59 17.13 14.50
N ASP A 345 -0.70 16.20 14.13
CA ASP A 345 0.72 16.23 14.47
C ASP A 345 1.48 15.13 13.69
N SER A 346 2.77 14.97 13.92
CA SER A 346 3.58 13.84 13.44
C SER A 346 3.88 12.83 14.56
N LEU A 347 4.30 11.61 14.21
CA LEU A 347 4.75 10.62 15.18
C LEU A 347 6.06 11.09 15.85
N HIS A 348 6.14 10.97 17.18
CA HIS A 348 7.32 11.29 17.98
C HIS A 348 7.86 10.07 18.72
N ASP A 349 9.14 10.09 19.08
CA ASP A 349 9.75 9.14 19.99
C ASP A 349 9.42 9.44 21.46
N SER A 350 9.96 8.63 22.37
CA SER A 350 9.74 8.79 23.82
C SER A 350 10.36 10.08 24.40
N ASP A 351 11.27 10.72 23.68
CA ASP A 351 11.89 11.99 24.06
C ASP A 351 11.12 13.20 23.51
N GLY A 352 10.03 12.96 22.78
CA GLY A 352 9.20 13.98 22.11
C GLY A 352 9.83 14.55 20.85
N LYS A 353 10.78 13.85 20.24
CA LYS A 353 11.40 14.22 18.96
C LYS A 353 10.66 13.52 17.81
N PRO A 354 10.63 14.11 16.59
CA PRO A 354 10.12 13.42 15.43
C PRO A 354 10.71 12.01 15.28
N LEU A 355 9.89 11.04 14.88
CA LEU A 355 10.29 9.65 14.65
C LEU A 355 10.36 9.37 13.13
N PRO A 356 11.42 9.79 12.43
CA PRO A 356 11.48 9.63 10.99
C PRO A 356 11.67 8.17 10.57
N VAL A 357 11.10 7.83 9.42
CA VAL A 357 11.34 6.58 8.70
C VAL A 357 11.87 6.95 7.32
N GLU A 358 13.20 6.90 7.15
CA GLU A 358 13.85 7.30 5.89
C GLU A 358 13.29 6.52 4.70
N GLY A 359 12.78 7.25 3.70
CA GLY A 359 12.19 6.69 2.48
C GLY A 359 10.88 5.93 2.74
N VAL A 360 10.05 6.38 3.69
CA VAL A 360 8.79 5.70 4.04
C VAL A 360 7.80 5.70 2.88
N TRP A 361 7.28 4.51 2.58
CA TRP A 361 6.28 4.30 1.52
C TRP A 361 4.93 3.85 2.08
N ALA A 362 4.70 2.56 2.24
CA ALA A 362 3.42 2.03 2.67
C ALA A 362 3.27 1.96 4.18
N LEU A 363 2.02 2.05 4.62
CA LEU A 363 1.59 1.86 6.00
C LEU A 363 0.46 0.83 6.06
N THR A 364 0.48 -0.06 7.06
CA THR A 364 -0.62 -0.97 7.37
C THR A 364 -0.59 -1.38 8.83
N PHE A 365 -1.72 -1.80 9.39
CA PHE A 365 -1.75 -2.45 10.70
C PHE A 365 -1.76 -3.96 10.55
N GLY A 366 -1.19 -4.68 11.49
CA GLY A 366 -1.26 -6.13 11.51
C GLY A 366 -2.69 -6.65 11.63
N ASN A 367 -2.93 -7.90 11.22
CA ASN A 367 -4.26 -8.49 11.31
C ASN A 367 -4.55 -9.17 12.67
N GLY A 368 -3.57 -9.24 13.57
CA GLY A 368 -3.69 -9.82 14.91
C GLY A 368 -3.84 -11.34 14.96
N VAL A 369 -3.83 -12.01 13.83
CA VAL A 369 -4.04 -13.47 13.73
C VAL A 369 -2.77 -14.17 13.23
N SER A 370 -2.30 -13.82 12.05
CA SER A 370 -1.12 -14.44 11.39
C SER A 370 -0.13 -13.41 10.86
N LEU A 371 -0.55 -12.16 10.70
CA LEU A 371 0.19 -11.07 10.06
C LEU A 371 0.30 -9.89 11.01
N GLY A 372 1.29 -9.94 11.89
CA GLY A 372 1.60 -8.86 12.79
C GLY A 372 0.57 -8.60 13.89
N ASP A 373 0.98 -7.84 14.89
CA ASP A 373 0.13 -7.33 15.94
C ASP A 373 -0.84 -6.28 15.38
N ALA A 374 -2.13 -6.45 15.65
CA ALA A 374 -3.17 -5.49 15.24
C ALA A 374 -3.02 -4.08 15.86
N LYS A 375 -2.17 -3.91 16.86
CA LYS A 375 -1.85 -2.63 17.50
C LYS A 375 -0.57 -1.99 16.98
N ALA A 376 0.19 -2.68 16.13
CA ALA A 376 1.43 -2.20 15.57
C ALA A 376 1.23 -1.68 14.15
N LEU A 377 1.77 -0.51 13.85
CA LEU A 377 1.86 0.06 12.51
C LEU A 377 3.07 -0.53 11.79
N TYR A 378 2.84 -1.25 10.70
CA TYR A 378 3.88 -1.78 9.82
C TYR A 378 4.14 -0.79 8.69
N TYR A 379 5.40 -0.68 8.29
CA TYR A 379 5.84 0.19 7.22
C TYR A 379 6.85 -0.49 6.29
N SER A 380 6.84 -0.10 5.03
CA SER A 380 7.92 -0.33 4.08
C SER A 380 8.66 0.96 3.81
N ALA A 381 9.93 0.86 3.44
CA ALA A 381 10.74 2.02 3.15
C ALA A 381 11.88 1.69 2.18
N GLY A 382 12.27 2.69 1.36
CA GLY A 382 13.42 2.70 0.47
C GLY A 382 14.51 3.68 0.97
N PRO A 383 15.22 3.39 2.10
CA PRO A 383 16.26 4.29 2.58
C PRO A 383 17.48 4.32 1.67
N ASN A 384 18.43 5.24 1.96
CA ASN A 384 19.65 5.41 1.18
C ASN A 384 19.35 5.73 -0.31
N LYS A 385 18.41 6.67 -0.55
CA LYS A 385 17.95 7.04 -1.89
C LYS A 385 17.44 5.81 -2.68
N GLN A 386 16.66 4.98 -2.03
CA GLN A 386 16.03 3.79 -2.60
C GLN A 386 17.01 2.65 -3.01
N PHE A 387 18.32 2.79 -2.73
CA PHE A 387 19.29 1.71 -2.95
C PHE A 387 19.20 0.59 -1.92
N ASP A 388 18.47 0.81 -0.83
CA ASP A 388 18.21 -0.19 0.20
C ASP A 388 16.70 -0.37 0.40
N GLY A 389 16.30 -1.37 1.19
CA GLY A 389 14.92 -1.61 1.51
C GLY A 389 14.73 -2.10 2.93
N VAL A 390 13.67 -1.63 3.56
CA VAL A 390 13.33 -1.94 4.96
C VAL A 390 11.83 -2.25 5.07
N PHE A 391 11.52 -3.31 5.81
CA PHE A 391 10.20 -3.55 6.38
C PHE A 391 10.30 -3.52 7.89
N GLY A 392 9.45 -2.75 8.55
CA GLY A 392 9.51 -2.56 9.99
C GLY A 392 8.16 -2.34 10.62
N ARG A 393 8.16 -2.12 11.94
CA ARG A 393 6.97 -1.78 12.71
C ARG A 393 7.21 -0.64 13.67
N ILE A 394 6.14 0.05 14.02
CA ILE A 394 6.09 1.11 15.02
C ILE A 394 5.04 0.73 16.06
N ASN A 395 5.43 0.73 17.32
CA ASN A 395 4.57 0.45 18.46
C ASN A 395 4.42 1.70 19.32
N VAL A 396 3.29 1.83 20.00
CA VAL A 396 3.15 2.79 21.10
C VAL A 396 4.20 2.48 22.16
N ALA A 397 4.98 3.48 22.57
CA ALA A 397 5.96 3.30 23.63
C ALA A 397 5.27 2.91 24.95
N SER A 398 5.79 1.89 25.64
CA SER A 398 5.32 1.57 26.97
C SER A 398 5.61 2.76 27.89
N ALA A 399 4.64 3.18 28.71
CA ALA A 399 4.89 4.13 29.76
C ALA A 399 6.06 3.58 30.61
N SER A 400 7.17 4.34 30.69
CA SER A 400 8.27 3.99 31.57
C SER A 400 7.70 3.87 32.99
N SER A 401 7.75 2.70 33.59
CA SER A 401 7.51 2.57 35.01
C SER A 401 8.51 3.51 35.70
N GLU A 402 8.04 4.60 36.31
CA GLU A 402 8.89 5.42 37.15
C GLU A 402 9.59 4.48 38.17
N PRO A 403 10.91 4.65 38.38
CA PRO A 403 11.58 3.92 39.45
C PRO A 403 10.87 4.29 40.76
N GLN A 404 10.22 3.32 41.38
CA GLN A 404 9.74 3.51 42.75
C GLN A 404 10.94 3.95 43.62
N LYS A 405 10.87 5.21 44.11
CA LYS A 405 11.80 5.75 45.10
C LYS A 405 11.56 5.11 46.47
#